data_9fa2c03a8f5f62307b76d5fada355795
#
_entry.id   9fa2c03a8f5f62307b76d5fada355795
#
_cell.length_a   1.000
_cell.length_b   1.000
_cell.length_c   1.000
_cell.angle_alpha   90.00
_cell.angle_beta   90.00
_cell.angle_gamma   90.00
#
_symmetry.space_group_name_H-M   'P 1'
#
loop_
_entity.id
_entity.type
_entity.pdbx_description
1 polymer ?
#
loop_
_entity_poly.entity_id
_entity_poly.type
_entity_poly.pdbx_seq_one_letter_code
_entity_poly.pdbx_strand_id
1 'polypeptide(L)'
;MQTLTKQVLEHATGLPEGTPLVAKELLHLGSRAAVDQVLSRLARRGVLLRVGCGIYALPVESRFGTRAPSTVKMVEGLANQRGETIVSHGAAAANTLGLTTQVPMRAVYLTSGRSRHLTLGAQTVEFRHAPIWQLIFPGLTAGDVVRALAWLGPEKAGEAILKLRSKLPPSELEKVASARSRLPTWMAQEISALVTHD
;
A
#
# COMPACT_ATOMS: atom_id res chain seq x y z
N MET A 1 19.43 -24.14 26.21
CA MET A 1 18.18 -23.41 25.89
C MET A 1 18.51 -22.13 25.12
N GLN A 2 17.91 -21.93 23.95
CA GLN A 2 18.07 -20.66 23.23
C GLN A 2 17.31 -19.53 23.95
N THR A 3 17.91 -18.34 24.02
CA THR A 3 17.21 -17.19 24.59
C THR A 3 16.09 -16.71 23.67
N LEU A 4 15.01 -16.17 24.23
CA LEU A 4 13.88 -15.61 23.45
C LEU A 4 14.38 -14.59 22.41
N THR A 5 15.38 -13.77 22.77
CA THR A 5 15.99 -12.80 21.84
C THR A 5 16.59 -13.48 20.62
N LYS A 6 17.29 -14.60 20.80
CA LYS A 6 17.89 -15.36 19.70
C LYS A 6 16.83 -15.96 18.79
N GLN A 7 15.78 -16.55 19.38
CA GLN A 7 14.65 -17.13 18.64
C GLN A 7 13.90 -16.07 17.81
N VAL A 8 13.65 -14.88 18.37
CA VAL A 8 13.04 -13.76 17.66
C VAL A 8 13.90 -13.29 16.48
N LEU A 9 15.23 -13.22 16.64
CA LEU A 9 16.15 -12.85 15.57
C LEU A 9 16.22 -13.92 14.48
N GLU A 10 16.31 -15.18 14.84
CA GLU A 10 16.29 -16.29 13.87
C GLU A 10 15.00 -16.30 13.06
N HIS A 11 13.87 -16.08 13.71
CA HIS A 11 12.59 -15.93 13.01
C HIS A 11 12.63 -14.74 12.04
N ALA A 12 13.08 -13.57 12.49
CA ALA A 12 13.14 -12.36 11.69
C ALA A 12 14.03 -12.51 10.46
N THR A 13 15.21 -13.12 10.62
CA THR A 13 16.17 -13.34 9.52
C THR A 13 15.70 -14.34 8.47
N GLY A 14 14.79 -15.25 8.84
CA GLY A 14 14.15 -16.19 7.92
C GLY A 14 13.03 -15.58 7.08
N LEU A 15 12.58 -14.35 7.39
CA LEU A 15 11.49 -13.71 6.67
C LEU A 15 12.00 -12.96 5.43
N PRO A 16 11.19 -12.89 4.36
CA PRO A 16 11.48 -12.05 3.19
C PRO A 16 11.61 -10.57 3.57
N GLU A 17 12.41 -9.81 2.79
CA GLU A 17 12.53 -8.36 2.95
C GLU A 17 11.15 -7.69 2.95
N GLY A 18 10.92 -6.80 3.92
CA GLY A 18 9.68 -6.05 4.03
C GLY A 18 8.57 -6.77 4.78
N THR A 19 8.80 -8.00 5.27
CA THR A 19 7.81 -8.67 6.11
C THR A 19 7.75 -7.97 7.48
N PRO A 20 6.57 -7.48 7.90
CA PRO A 20 6.41 -6.86 9.21
C PRO A 20 6.56 -7.89 10.33
N LEU A 21 7.23 -7.51 11.39
CA LEU A 21 7.29 -8.27 12.64
C LEU A 21 6.32 -7.67 13.64
N VAL A 22 5.35 -8.45 14.08
CA VAL A 22 4.40 -8.05 15.13
C VAL A 22 4.40 -9.09 16.25
N ALA A 23 4.25 -8.62 17.48
CA ALA A 23 4.33 -9.53 18.65
C ALA A 23 3.29 -10.67 18.59
N LYS A 24 2.14 -10.45 17.94
CA LYS A 24 1.09 -11.46 17.81
C LYS A 24 1.56 -12.74 17.09
N GLU A 25 2.45 -12.60 16.10
CA GLU A 25 2.97 -13.74 15.34
C GLU A 25 4.05 -14.52 16.08
N LEU A 26 4.65 -13.90 17.10
CA LEU A 26 5.74 -14.46 17.88
C LEU A 26 5.28 -15.07 19.22
N LEU A 27 3.98 -15.18 19.46
CA LEU A 27 3.43 -15.69 20.72
C LEU A 27 3.73 -17.18 20.95
N HIS A 28 4.11 -17.91 19.92
CA HIS A 28 4.61 -19.28 20.03
C HIS A 28 6.01 -19.37 20.65
N LEU A 29 6.75 -18.25 20.70
CA LEU A 29 8.09 -18.17 21.28
C LEU A 29 8.08 -17.76 22.76
N GLY A 30 7.03 -17.06 23.22
CA GLY A 30 6.93 -16.60 24.58
C GLY A 30 5.68 -15.76 24.87
N SER A 31 5.54 -15.32 26.12
CA SER A 31 4.42 -14.46 26.52
C SER A 31 4.45 -13.12 25.74
N ARG A 32 3.26 -12.53 25.56
CA ARG A 32 3.10 -11.23 24.86
C ARG A 32 4.03 -10.16 25.44
N ALA A 33 4.08 -10.05 26.76
CA ALA A 33 4.93 -9.04 27.43
C ALA A 33 6.42 -9.28 27.18
N ALA A 34 6.87 -10.54 27.21
CA ALA A 34 8.26 -10.89 26.95
C ALA A 34 8.65 -10.61 25.49
N VAL A 35 7.79 -10.94 24.53
CA VAL A 35 7.99 -10.67 23.10
C VAL A 35 8.04 -9.16 22.83
N ASP A 36 7.07 -8.40 23.32
CA ASP A 36 7.03 -6.92 23.17
C ASP A 36 8.30 -6.27 23.75
N GLN A 37 8.79 -6.78 24.89
CA GLN A 37 10.02 -6.29 25.53
C GLN A 37 11.26 -6.59 24.68
N VAL A 38 11.35 -7.80 24.10
CA VAL A 38 12.46 -8.18 23.20
C VAL A 38 12.45 -7.34 21.94
N LEU A 39 11.32 -7.21 21.27
CA LEU A 39 11.18 -6.39 20.05
C LEU A 39 11.58 -4.94 20.31
N SER A 40 11.08 -4.35 21.40
CA SER A 40 11.44 -2.98 21.80
C SER A 40 12.92 -2.81 22.11
N ARG A 41 13.55 -3.80 22.76
CA ARG A 41 14.98 -3.80 23.06
C ARG A 41 15.83 -3.91 21.80
N LEU A 42 15.46 -4.79 20.88
CA LEU A 42 16.14 -4.95 19.59
C LEU A 42 16.03 -3.68 18.75
N ALA A 43 14.89 -3.02 18.76
CA ALA A 43 14.71 -1.74 18.06
C ALA A 43 15.55 -0.62 18.67
N ARG A 44 15.62 -0.52 20.00
CA ARG A 44 16.52 0.47 20.66
C ARG A 44 18.00 0.25 20.36
N ARG A 45 18.40 -0.98 20.10
CA ARG A 45 19.77 -1.35 19.70
C ARG A 45 20.04 -1.18 18.20
N GLY A 46 19.04 -0.79 17.41
CA GLY A 46 19.17 -0.65 15.95
C GLY A 46 19.18 -1.98 15.18
N VAL A 47 18.99 -3.12 15.86
CA VAL A 47 18.93 -4.46 15.23
C VAL A 47 17.63 -4.64 14.46
N LEU A 48 16.53 -4.05 14.95
CA LEU A 48 15.26 -3.93 14.25
C LEU A 48 14.92 -2.45 14.05
N LEU A 49 14.12 -2.16 13.05
CA LEU A 49 13.50 -0.85 12.84
C LEU A 49 12.09 -0.88 13.42
N ARG A 50 11.76 0.09 14.26
CA ARG A 50 10.38 0.31 14.67
C ARG A 50 9.69 1.17 13.61
N VAL A 51 8.82 0.56 12.80
CA VAL A 51 8.17 1.24 11.67
C VAL A 51 6.79 1.78 12.02
N GLY A 52 6.21 1.32 13.12
CA GLY A 52 4.91 1.79 13.61
C GLY A 52 4.62 1.30 15.03
N CYS A 53 3.41 1.56 15.54
CA CYS A 53 2.98 1.07 16.84
C CYS A 53 2.90 -0.46 16.83
N GLY A 54 3.81 -1.12 17.57
CA GLY A 54 3.91 -2.58 17.64
C GLY A 54 4.31 -3.26 16.31
N ILE A 55 4.80 -2.51 15.34
CA ILE A 55 5.26 -3.02 14.05
C ILE A 55 6.76 -2.75 13.92
N TYR A 56 7.49 -3.80 13.63
CA TYR A 56 8.93 -3.75 13.44
C TYR A 56 9.32 -4.35 12.09
N ALA A 57 10.52 -4.08 11.63
CA ALA A 57 11.07 -4.65 10.40
C ALA A 57 12.55 -4.95 10.60
N LEU A 58 13.05 -5.99 9.92
CA LEU A 58 14.47 -6.24 9.82
C LEU A 58 15.07 -5.23 8.82
N PRO A 59 16.13 -4.49 9.20
CA PRO A 59 16.86 -3.67 8.24
C PRO A 59 17.52 -4.56 7.18
N VAL A 60 17.79 -3.97 6.04
CA VAL A 60 18.45 -4.64 4.90
C VAL A 60 19.92 -4.24 4.87
N GLU A 61 20.80 -5.21 4.92
CA GLU A 61 22.21 -5.00 4.71
C GLU A 61 22.51 -4.75 3.23
N SER A 62 23.31 -3.76 2.94
CA SER A 62 23.78 -3.45 1.59
C SER A 62 25.25 -3.07 1.59
N ARG A 63 25.89 -3.06 0.42
CA ARG A 63 27.26 -2.57 0.25
C ARG A 63 27.49 -1.13 0.71
N PHE A 64 26.43 -0.36 0.89
CA PHE A 64 26.46 1.03 1.35
C PHE A 64 26.03 1.18 2.83
N GLY A 65 25.92 0.07 3.56
CA GLY A 65 25.47 0.02 4.93
C GLY A 65 24.02 -0.46 5.07
N THR A 66 23.50 -0.36 6.28
CA THR A 66 22.17 -0.83 6.66
C THR A 66 21.12 0.18 6.24
N ARG A 67 20.06 -0.27 5.59
CA ARG A 67 18.93 0.58 5.16
C ARG A 67 17.59 0.01 5.62
N ALA A 68 16.56 0.84 5.58
CA ALA A 68 15.19 0.37 5.72
C ALA A 68 14.78 -0.51 4.53
N PRO A 69 13.89 -1.49 4.72
CA PRO A 69 13.34 -2.28 3.62
C PRO A 69 12.57 -1.38 2.64
N SER A 70 12.37 -1.88 1.42
CA SER A 70 11.60 -1.19 0.39
C SER A 70 10.18 -0.89 0.88
N THR A 71 9.71 0.35 0.64
CA THR A 71 8.33 0.76 0.97
C THR A 71 7.29 -0.16 0.32
N VAL A 72 7.52 -0.52 -0.95
CA VAL A 72 6.60 -1.41 -1.69
C VAL A 72 6.51 -2.77 -1.00
N LYS A 73 7.65 -3.41 -0.70
CA LYS A 73 7.68 -4.71 -0.02
C LYS A 73 7.04 -4.65 1.38
N MET A 74 7.23 -3.56 2.11
CA MET A 74 6.61 -3.37 3.42
C MET A 74 5.09 -3.21 3.30
N VAL A 75 4.61 -2.48 2.30
CA VAL A 75 3.17 -2.33 2.03
C VAL A 75 2.53 -3.66 1.66
N GLU A 76 3.18 -4.44 0.79
CA GLU A 76 2.74 -5.80 0.41
C GLU A 76 2.73 -6.75 1.61
N GLY A 77 3.79 -6.74 2.41
CA GLY A 77 3.86 -7.54 3.63
C GLY A 77 2.75 -7.22 4.62
N LEU A 78 2.44 -5.93 4.81
CA LEU A 78 1.33 -5.50 5.67
C LEU A 78 -0.04 -5.90 5.13
N ALA A 79 -0.24 -5.77 3.80
CA ALA A 79 -1.48 -6.16 3.15
C ALA A 79 -1.75 -7.66 3.39
N ASN A 80 -0.75 -8.50 3.13
CA ASN A 80 -0.83 -9.95 3.32
C ASN A 80 -1.06 -10.33 4.79
N GLN A 81 -0.25 -9.77 5.70
CA GLN A 81 -0.30 -10.09 7.12
C GLN A 81 -1.64 -9.72 7.77
N ARG A 82 -2.23 -8.60 7.35
CA ARG A 82 -3.48 -8.09 7.94
C ARG A 82 -4.73 -8.46 7.18
N GLY A 83 -4.59 -9.07 6.00
CA GLY A 83 -5.71 -9.31 5.08
C GLY A 83 -6.36 -7.99 4.62
N GLU A 84 -5.58 -6.92 4.51
CA GLU A 84 -6.04 -5.61 4.07
C GLU A 84 -5.80 -5.44 2.57
N THR A 85 -6.76 -4.85 1.87
CA THR A 85 -6.52 -4.32 0.54
C THR A 85 -5.80 -2.99 0.66
N ILE A 86 -4.59 -2.89 0.11
CA ILE A 86 -3.80 -1.67 0.08
C ILE A 86 -3.44 -1.37 -1.37
N VAL A 87 -3.71 -0.14 -1.81
CA VAL A 87 -3.50 0.31 -3.20
C VAL A 87 -2.91 1.71 -3.25
N SER A 88 -2.35 2.11 -4.38
CA SER A 88 -1.82 3.45 -4.60
C SER A 88 -2.90 4.53 -4.42
N HIS A 89 -2.53 5.69 -3.89
CA HIS A 89 -3.42 6.86 -3.84
C HIS A 89 -3.68 7.42 -5.24
N GLY A 90 -4.83 8.05 -5.43
CA GLY A 90 -5.25 8.58 -6.73
C GLY A 90 -4.27 9.53 -7.40
N ALA A 91 -3.53 10.35 -6.65
CA ALA A 91 -2.48 11.21 -7.20
C ALA A 91 -1.34 10.41 -7.86
N ALA A 92 -0.91 9.30 -7.21
CA ALA A 92 0.11 8.41 -7.76
C ALA A 92 -0.43 7.65 -8.98
N ALA A 93 -1.67 7.19 -8.92
CA ALA A 93 -2.35 6.55 -10.04
C ALA A 93 -2.48 7.50 -11.24
N ALA A 94 -2.89 8.75 -11.03
CA ALA A 94 -2.98 9.76 -12.08
C ALA A 94 -1.62 10.08 -12.74
N ASN A 95 -0.55 10.12 -11.93
CA ASN A 95 0.80 10.30 -12.45
C ASN A 95 1.24 9.09 -13.29
N THR A 96 1.05 7.86 -12.80
CA THR A 96 1.36 6.62 -13.53
C THR A 96 0.63 6.53 -14.87
N LEU A 97 -0.64 6.97 -14.92
CA LEU A 97 -1.45 7.01 -16.14
C LEU A 97 -1.12 8.22 -17.05
N GLY A 98 -0.20 9.09 -16.64
CA GLY A 98 0.16 10.28 -17.40
C GLY A 98 -0.95 11.32 -17.51
N LEU A 99 -1.86 11.35 -16.53
CA LEU A 99 -2.93 12.34 -16.42
C LEU A 99 -2.48 13.62 -15.72
N THR A 100 -1.37 13.55 -15.00
CA THR A 100 -0.71 14.69 -14.34
C THR A 100 0.80 14.54 -14.39
N THR A 101 1.50 15.66 -14.42
CA THR A 101 2.97 15.72 -14.28
C THR A 101 3.41 15.87 -12.83
N GLN A 102 2.47 16.05 -11.91
CA GLN A 102 2.77 16.18 -10.49
C GLN A 102 3.22 14.83 -9.90
N VAL A 103 4.44 14.81 -9.37
CA VAL A 103 4.97 13.65 -8.66
C VAL A 103 4.62 13.81 -7.17
N PRO A 104 3.88 12.86 -6.57
CA PRO A 104 3.58 12.94 -5.15
C PRO A 104 4.85 12.93 -4.30
N MET A 105 5.04 13.96 -3.46
CA MET A 105 6.18 14.09 -2.54
C MET A 105 6.12 13.11 -1.36
N ARG A 106 4.97 12.55 -1.08
CA ARG A 106 4.73 11.62 0.03
C ARG A 106 4.19 10.31 -0.48
N ALA A 107 4.63 9.21 0.13
CA ALA A 107 4.07 7.89 -0.12
C ALA A 107 2.72 7.78 0.61
N VAL A 108 1.63 7.90 -0.15
CA VAL A 108 0.26 7.75 0.36
C VAL A 108 -0.37 6.52 -0.29
N TYR A 109 -0.98 5.67 0.52
CA TYR A 109 -1.73 4.49 0.09
C TYR A 109 -3.16 4.54 0.63
N LEU A 110 -4.09 3.98 -0.12
CA LEU A 110 -5.46 3.72 0.33
C LEU A 110 -5.55 2.32 0.91
N THR A 111 -6.32 2.15 1.98
CA THR A 111 -6.45 0.87 2.68
C THR A 111 -7.90 0.58 3.09
N SER A 112 -8.26 -0.70 3.08
CA SER A 112 -9.51 -1.18 3.70
C SER A 112 -9.44 -1.16 5.23
N GLY A 113 -8.23 -1.12 5.79
CA GLY A 113 -7.98 -1.04 7.22
C GLY A 113 -8.08 0.39 7.77
N ARG A 114 -7.62 0.58 9.01
CA ARG A 114 -7.61 1.92 9.64
C ARG A 114 -6.51 2.80 9.10
N SER A 115 -6.78 4.11 9.05
CA SER A 115 -5.76 5.12 8.73
C SER A 115 -4.61 5.06 9.75
N ARG A 116 -3.39 5.12 9.25
CA ARG A 116 -2.17 5.05 10.04
C ARG A 116 -0.96 5.59 9.29
N HIS A 117 0.12 5.82 10.00
CA HIS A 117 1.41 6.18 9.44
C HIS A 117 2.45 5.14 9.81
N LEU A 118 3.38 4.89 8.91
CA LEU A 118 4.59 4.12 9.16
C LEU A 118 5.80 4.97 8.85
N THR A 119 6.88 4.75 9.61
CA THR A 119 8.17 5.42 9.39
C THR A 119 9.19 4.37 8.95
N LEU A 120 9.70 4.51 7.74
CA LEU A 120 10.70 3.64 7.14
C LEU A 120 11.99 4.44 6.92
N GLY A 121 12.87 4.42 7.92
CA GLY A 121 14.04 5.30 7.92
C GLY A 121 13.62 6.76 7.93
N ALA A 122 14.02 7.54 6.92
CA ALA A 122 13.63 8.95 6.75
C ALA A 122 12.28 9.14 6.07
N GLN A 123 11.65 8.09 5.56
CA GLN A 123 10.37 8.18 4.84
C GLN A 123 9.18 7.92 5.76
N THR A 124 8.16 8.75 5.64
CA THR A 124 6.85 8.50 6.23
C THR A 124 5.88 8.03 5.16
N VAL A 125 5.26 6.89 5.40
CA VAL A 125 4.23 6.29 4.56
C VAL A 125 2.89 6.47 5.25
N GLU A 126 1.96 7.10 4.57
CA GLU A 126 0.62 7.36 5.07
C GLU A 126 -0.36 6.35 4.46
N PHE A 127 -1.16 5.70 5.31
CA PHE A 127 -2.29 4.86 4.91
C PHE A 127 -3.58 5.58 5.26
N ARG A 128 -4.44 5.79 4.28
CA ARG A 128 -5.76 6.40 4.43
C ARG A 128 -6.83 5.37 4.23
N HIS A 129 -7.73 5.24 5.19
CA HIS A 129 -8.92 4.43 4.99
C HIS A 129 -9.73 4.97 3.80
N ALA A 130 -10.16 4.08 2.92
CA ALA A 130 -10.92 4.42 1.74
C ALA A 130 -12.16 3.52 1.59
N PRO A 131 -13.23 4.04 0.98
CA PRO A 131 -14.43 3.26 0.68
C PRO A 131 -14.10 2.16 -0.34
N ILE A 132 -14.86 1.07 -0.28
CA ILE A 132 -14.59 -0.14 -1.05
C ILE A 132 -14.50 0.09 -2.57
N TRP A 133 -15.24 1.06 -3.10
CA TRP A 133 -15.23 1.38 -4.52
C TRP A 133 -13.88 1.96 -5.01
N GLN A 134 -13.08 2.58 -4.14
CA GLN A 134 -11.72 3.02 -4.46
C GLN A 134 -10.69 1.89 -4.37
N LEU A 135 -11.04 0.79 -3.74
CA LEU A 135 -10.15 -0.35 -3.51
C LEU A 135 -10.36 -1.48 -4.53
N ILE A 136 -11.29 -1.31 -5.47
CA ILE A 136 -11.54 -2.31 -6.52
C ILE A 136 -10.32 -2.47 -7.44
N PHE A 137 -10.19 -3.64 -8.04
CA PHE A 137 -9.12 -3.99 -8.96
C PHE A 137 -7.72 -3.68 -8.41
N PRO A 138 -7.36 -4.20 -7.21
CA PRO A 138 -6.05 -3.96 -6.64
C PRO A 138 -4.94 -4.50 -7.58
N GLY A 139 -3.90 -3.69 -7.79
CA GLY A 139 -2.78 -4.05 -8.67
C GLY A 139 -3.10 -4.05 -10.18
N LEU A 140 -4.31 -3.65 -10.59
CA LEU A 140 -4.67 -3.56 -12.02
C LEU A 140 -4.81 -2.11 -12.47
N THR A 141 -4.52 -1.86 -13.75
CA THR A 141 -4.66 -0.54 -14.39
C THR A 141 -6.08 0.00 -14.27
N ALA A 142 -7.10 -0.86 -14.43
CA ALA A 142 -8.50 -0.48 -14.22
C ALA A 142 -8.77 0.13 -12.84
N GLY A 143 -8.13 -0.39 -11.80
CA GLY A 143 -8.21 0.18 -10.44
C GLY A 143 -7.50 1.53 -10.35
N ASP A 144 -6.35 1.69 -10.99
CA ASP A 144 -5.65 2.97 -11.05
C ASP A 144 -6.49 4.03 -11.76
N VAL A 145 -7.21 3.67 -12.83
CA VAL A 145 -8.15 4.58 -13.50
C VAL A 145 -9.21 5.09 -12.54
N VAL A 146 -9.86 4.19 -11.79
CA VAL A 146 -10.89 4.59 -10.82
C VAL A 146 -10.33 5.54 -9.76
N ARG A 147 -9.16 5.25 -9.23
CA ARG A 147 -8.50 6.08 -8.20
C ARG A 147 -8.04 7.43 -8.75
N ALA A 148 -7.51 7.43 -9.97
CA ALA A 148 -7.11 8.67 -10.64
C ALA A 148 -8.31 9.60 -10.89
N LEU A 149 -9.42 9.06 -11.40
CA LEU A 149 -10.66 9.82 -11.59
C LEU A 149 -11.23 10.34 -10.27
N ALA A 150 -11.19 9.52 -9.21
CA ALA A 150 -11.59 9.94 -7.86
C ALA A 150 -10.79 11.14 -7.35
N TRP A 151 -9.49 11.16 -7.63
CA TRP A 151 -8.59 12.24 -7.23
C TRP A 151 -8.76 13.50 -8.08
N LEU A 152 -8.96 13.35 -9.40
CA LEU A 152 -9.17 14.45 -10.33
C LEU A 152 -10.52 15.15 -10.10
N GLY A 153 -11.53 14.40 -9.68
CA GLY A 153 -12.89 14.89 -9.47
C GLY A 153 -13.70 14.98 -10.76
N PRO A 154 -15.02 15.27 -10.63
CA PRO A 154 -15.97 15.24 -11.75
C PRO A 154 -15.62 16.28 -12.84
N GLU A 155 -15.11 17.44 -12.47
CA GLU A 155 -14.81 18.53 -13.44
C GLU A 155 -13.73 18.14 -14.45
N LYS A 156 -12.78 17.27 -14.05
CA LYS A 156 -11.64 16.84 -14.91
C LYS A 156 -11.82 15.42 -15.44
N ALA A 157 -12.86 14.73 -15.03
CA ALA A 157 -13.05 13.32 -15.35
C ALA A 157 -13.24 13.11 -16.87
N GLY A 158 -14.06 13.92 -17.54
CA GLY A 158 -14.30 13.80 -18.97
C GLY A 158 -13.01 13.95 -19.81
N GLU A 159 -12.19 14.96 -19.52
CA GLU A 159 -10.90 15.14 -20.20
C GLU A 159 -9.94 13.98 -19.94
N ALA A 160 -9.88 13.54 -18.67
CA ALA A 160 -9.04 12.42 -18.27
C ALA A 160 -9.43 11.12 -18.99
N ILE A 161 -10.71 10.88 -19.11
CA ILE A 161 -11.29 9.73 -19.81
C ILE A 161 -10.93 9.73 -21.29
N LEU A 162 -11.04 10.86 -21.98
CA LEU A 162 -10.64 10.96 -23.39
C LEU A 162 -9.14 10.64 -23.57
N LYS A 163 -8.28 11.13 -22.68
CA LYS A 163 -6.85 10.79 -22.68
C LYS A 163 -6.61 9.31 -22.43
N LEU A 164 -7.35 8.69 -21.53
CA LEU A 164 -7.22 7.27 -21.20
C LEU A 164 -7.67 6.39 -22.37
N ARG A 165 -8.73 6.77 -23.07
CA ARG A 165 -9.24 6.06 -24.26
C ARG A 165 -8.16 5.94 -25.36
N SER A 166 -7.33 6.94 -25.55
CA SER A 166 -6.24 6.91 -26.53
C SER A 166 -5.00 6.13 -26.08
N LYS A 167 -4.88 5.83 -24.78
CA LYS A 167 -3.66 5.25 -24.19
C LYS A 167 -3.85 3.80 -23.73
N LEU A 168 -5.05 3.44 -23.32
CA LEU A 168 -5.30 2.14 -22.71
C LEU A 168 -5.93 1.16 -23.72
N PRO A 169 -5.61 -0.13 -23.59
CA PRO A 169 -6.26 -1.15 -24.38
C PRO A 169 -7.76 -1.25 -24.04
N PRO A 170 -8.61 -1.59 -25.02
CA PRO A 170 -10.06 -1.71 -24.82
C PRO A 170 -10.43 -2.61 -23.64
N SER A 171 -9.71 -3.70 -23.42
CA SER A 171 -9.93 -4.64 -22.31
C SER A 171 -9.82 -4.00 -20.92
N GLU A 172 -8.95 -2.99 -20.74
CA GLU A 172 -8.86 -2.27 -19.46
C GLU A 172 -10.04 -1.31 -19.29
N LEU A 173 -10.48 -0.66 -20.37
CA LEU A 173 -11.67 0.21 -20.35
C LEU A 173 -12.95 -0.61 -20.10
N GLU A 174 -13.07 -1.79 -20.65
CA GLU A 174 -14.17 -2.73 -20.37
C GLU A 174 -14.21 -3.15 -18.91
N LYS A 175 -13.04 -3.44 -18.30
CA LYS A 175 -12.95 -3.72 -16.86
C LYS A 175 -13.44 -2.55 -16.01
N VAL A 176 -13.04 -1.31 -16.34
CA VAL A 176 -13.55 -0.12 -15.66
C VAL A 176 -15.07 0.00 -15.83
N ALA A 177 -15.57 -0.21 -17.04
CA ALA A 177 -16.99 -0.16 -17.36
C ALA A 177 -17.79 -1.25 -16.62
N SER A 178 -17.23 -2.42 -16.39
CA SER A 178 -17.88 -3.50 -15.63
C SER A 178 -18.14 -3.14 -14.16
N ALA A 179 -17.39 -2.18 -13.62
CA ALA A 179 -17.54 -1.74 -12.24
C ALA A 179 -18.57 -0.62 -12.03
N ARG A 180 -19.22 -0.11 -13.07
CA ARG A 180 -20.11 1.07 -13.03
C ARG A 180 -21.12 1.06 -11.88
N SER A 181 -21.76 -0.08 -11.63
CA SER A 181 -22.74 -0.22 -10.53
C SER A 181 -22.17 -0.04 -9.12
N ARG A 182 -20.87 -0.09 -8.99
CA ARG A 182 -20.14 0.03 -7.70
C ARG A 182 -19.52 1.41 -7.51
N LEU A 183 -19.56 2.28 -8.52
CA LEU A 183 -18.93 3.60 -8.55
C LEU A 183 -19.93 4.70 -8.17
N PRO A 184 -19.45 5.86 -7.70
CA PRO A 184 -20.29 7.04 -7.53
C PRO A 184 -21.01 7.41 -8.82
N THR A 185 -22.23 7.93 -8.72
CA THR A 185 -23.11 8.21 -9.88
C THR A 185 -22.43 9.04 -10.95
N TRP A 186 -21.73 10.11 -10.56
CA TRP A 186 -21.02 10.97 -11.51
C TRP A 186 -19.96 10.23 -12.30
N MET A 187 -19.19 9.35 -11.62
CA MET A 187 -18.13 8.56 -12.27
C MET A 187 -18.74 7.48 -13.19
N ALA A 188 -19.81 6.85 -12.75
CA ALA A 188 -20.53 5.87 -13.57
C ALA A 188 -21.10 6.50 -14.85
N GLN A 189 -21.59 7.74 -14.78
CA GLN A 189 -22.06 8.50 -15.94
C GLN A 189 -20.94 8.78 -16.93
N GLU A 190 -19.80 9.32 -16.45
CA GLU A 190 -18.64 9.59 -17.29
C GLU A 190 -18.07 8.33 -17.97
N ILE A 191 -17.98 7.22 -17.23
CA ILE A 191 -17.52 5.94 -17.78
C ILE A 191 -18.54 5.37 -18.79
N SER A 192 -19.84 5.59 -18.61
CA SER A 192 -20.86 5.14 -19.56
C SER A 192 -20.76 5.88 -20.90
N ALA A 193 -20.44 7.16 -20.88
CA ALA A 193 -20.21 7.94 -22.10
C ALA A 193 -19.01 7.41 -22.93
N LEU A 194 -18.04 6.75 -22.29
CA LEU A 194 -16.91 6.09 -22.98
C LEU A 194 -17.32 4.93 -23.89
N VAL A 195 -18.32 4.15 -23.46
CA VAL A 195 -18.72 2.91 -24.12
C VAL A 195 -19.77 3.15 -25.19
N THR A 196 -20.48 4.28 -25.14
CA THR A 196 -21.62 4.58 -26.02
C THR A 196 -21.25 5.33 -27.30
N HIS A 197 -19.99 5.67 -27.50
CA HIS A 197 -19.50 6.44 -28.66
C HIS A 197 -18.59 5.58 -29.57
N ASP A 198 -19.07 4.39 -29.93
CA ASP A 198 -18.62 3.64 -31.10
C ASP A 198 -19.67 3.67 -32.20
#